data_8e522f4503ae33024953c05df8268cb3
#
_entry.id   8e522f4503ae33024953c05df8268cb3
#
_cell.length_a   1.000
_cell.length_b   1.000
_cell.length_c   1.000
_cell.angle_alpha   90.00
_cell.angle_beta   90.00
_cell.angle_gamma   90.00
#
_symmetry.space_group_name_H-M   'P 1'
#
loop_
_entity.id
_entity.type
_entity.pdbx_description
1 polymer ?
#
loop_
_entity_poly.entity_id
_entity_poly.type
_entity_poly.pdbx_seq_one_letter_code
_entity_poly.pdbx_strand_id
1 'polypeptide(L)'
;SIVYKETIARAVEGVGHFEPLRHYAEVHLLLSPAERGSGITVTSTCSEDVLDKNWQRLIATHVEEKEHRGVLTGSALTDVKVTILTGRAHVKHTEGGDFRQATYRAIRQGLKSTESVLLEPYYSFILQVPMEYVGRAMTDLEQRFARAESPQFATTAAREMATITGKAPVATMQDYVSLVHAYTKGLGHLTLELWGYDECHNPAEVIAQMHYDSEEDFRNPTGSVFCAHGSGYVVPWDEVPEHMHLPYVYHGDESEEALAASARTQNAFSAEDAQALAGNRRRMSFEKAVSGMSSVELDAQLADVYAREFGMGKNDIADDQRRKWSGKKKNEYEGLSGKPRTVKHDKHGNPIYPKKSPGEEYLIVDGYNIIFAWEDLKELSRINIDSARDALKDVLSDYQGYKGCHLLLVFDAYKVKGNAGK
;
A
#
# COMPACT_ATOMS: atom_id res chain seq x y z
N SER A 1 -6.28 22.66 -0.60
CA SER A 1 -5.67 21.86 -1.70
C SER A 1 -6.65 20.81 -2.19
N ILE A 2 -6.62 20.50 -3.48
CA ILE A 2 -7.43 19.43 -4.09
C ILE A 2 -6.78 18.09 -3.74
N VAL A 3 -7.60 17.13 -3.31
CA VAL A 3 -7.17 15.74 -3.07
C VAL A 3 -7.60 14.90 -4.27
N TYR A 4 -6.64 14.38 -5.00
CA TYR A 4 -6.88 13.49 -6.14
C TYR A 4 -6.99 12.03 -5.71
N LYS A 5 -7.58 11.20 -6.57
CA LYS A 5 -7.60 9.74 -6.46
C LYS A 5 -7.24 9.13 -7.81
N GLU A 6 -6.97 7.84 -7.84
CA GLU A 6 -6.70 7.10 -9.08
C GLU A 6 -7.57 5.86 -9.18
N THR A 7 -7.89 5.47 -10.40
CA THR A 7 -8.57 4.22 -10.74
C THR A 7 -8.02 3.67 -12.05
N ILE A 8 -8.62 2.64 -12.60
CA ILE A 8 -8.22 2.00 -13.86
C ILE A 8 -9.36 2.05 -14.88
N ALA A 9 -8.99 2.11 -16.17
CA ALA A 9 -9.95 2.11 -17.27
C ALA A 9 -10.35 0.69 -17.73
N ARG A 10 -9.44 -0.29 -17.60
CA ARG A 10 -9.63 -1.65 -18.10
C ARG A 10 -9.15 -2.67 -17.08
N ALA A 11 -9.77 -3.86 -17.16
CA ALA A 11 -9.34 -4.99 -16.36
C ALA A 11 -7.94 -5.48 -16.78
N VAL A 12 -7.17 -5.94 -15.79
CA VAL A 12 -5.80 -6.44 -15.98
C VAL A 12 -5.47 -7.46 -14.91
N GLU A 13 -4.73 -8.50 -15.27
CA GLU A 13 -4.12 -9.40 -14.30
C GLU A 13 -2.77 -8.87 -13.88
N GLY A 14 -2.65 -8.55 -12.59
CA GLY A 14 -1.40 -8.14 -11.96
C GLY A 14 -0.74 -9.32 -11.25
N VAL A 15 0.57 -9.42 -11.41
CA VAL A 15 1.38 -10.50 -10.83
C VAL A 15 2.38 -9.93 -9.83
N GLY A 16 2.39 -10.51 -8.64
CA GLY A 16 3.37 -10.21 -7.62
C GLY A 16 4.09 -11.46 -7.17
N HIS A 17 5.41 -11.42 -7.22
CA HIS A 17 6.28 -12.50 -6.77
C HIS A 17 7.24 -11.99 -5.71
N PHE A 18 7.39 -12.77 -4.63
CA PHE A 18 8.31 -12.44 -3.55
C PHE A 18 9.05 -13.69 -3.10
N GLU A 19 10.30 -13.80 -3.51
CA GLU A 19 11.18 -14.96 -3.27
C GLU A 19 12.60 -14.51 -2.87
N PRO A 20 12.76 -13.72 -1.81
CA PRO A 20 14.06 -13.59 -1.20
C PRO A 20 14.44 -14.93 -0.57
N LEU A 21 15.73 -15.14 -0.29
CA LEU A 21 16.24 -16.39 0.23
C LEU A 21 15.41 -16.95 1.40
N ARG A 22 14.89 -18.18 1.29
CA ARG A 22 14.00 -18.88 2.24
C ARG A 22 12.58 -18.34 2.37
N HIS A 23 12.16 -17.47 1.47
CA HIS A 23 10.79 -16.98 1.39
C HIS A 23 10.21 -17.30 0.02
N TYR A 24 8.91 -17.43 -0.09
CA TYR A 24 8.25 -17.69 -1.37
C TYR A 24 6.77 -17.34 -1.31
N ALA A 25 6.35 -16.46 -2.18
CA ALA A 25 4.93 -16.27 -2.49
C ALA A 25 4.77 -15.75 -3.91
N GLU A 26 3.77 -16.25 -4.63
CA GLU A 26 3.31 -15.68 -5.89
C GLU A 26 1.80 -15.48 -5.83
N VAL A 27 1.33 -14.32 -6.30
CA VAL A 27 -0.07 -13.92 -6.27
C VAL A 27 -0.45 -13.31 -7.61
N HIS A 28 -1.55 -13.78 -8.18
CA HIS A 28 -2.18 -13.22 -9.36
C HIS A 28 -3.52 -12.61 -8.99
N LEU A 29 -3.69 -11.32 -9.26
CA LEU A 29 -4.88 -10.54 -8.97
C LEU A 29 -5.46 -9.96 -10.25
N LEU A 30 -6.74 -10.19 -10.49
CA LEU A 30 -7.48 -9.42 -11.50
C LEU A 30 -7.92 -8.10 -10.88
N LEU A 31 -7.44 -7.02 -11.44
CA LEU A 31 -7.90 -5.66 -11.13
C LEU A 31 -8.94 -5.27 -12.17
N SER A 32 -10.17 -5.01 -11.76
CA SER A 32 -11.26 -4.61 -12.65
C SER A 32 -11.81 -3.25 -12.25
N PRO A 33 -12.17 -2.38 -13.21
CA PRO A 33 -12.87 -1.14 -12.89
C PRO A 33 -14.16 -1.43 -12.13
N ALA A 34 -14.48 -0.61 -11.15
CA ALA A 34 -15.71 -0.69 -10.37
C ALA A 34 -16.49 0.63 -10.43
N GLU A 35 -17.71 0.63 -9.90
CA GLU A 35 -18.55 1.83 -9.87
C GLU A 35 -17.90 2.97 -9.08
N ARG A 36 -18.15 4.21 -9.51
CA ARG A 36 -17.63 5.39 -8.81
C ARG A 36 -18.16 5.46 -7.38
N GLY A 37 -17.22 5.63 -6.44
CA GLY A 37 -17.50 5.67 -5.01
C GLY A 37 -17.60 4.30 -4.33
N SER A 38 -17.37 3.19 -5.05
CA SER A 38 -17.37 1.84 -4.46
C SER A 38 -16.11 1.49 -3.66
N GLY A 39 -15.04 2.28 -3.81
CA GLY A 39 -13.77 2.02 -3.15
C GLY A 39 -13.05 0.78 -3.70
N ILE A 40 -12.39 0.04 -2.83
CA ILE A 40 -11.73 -1.23 -3.18
C ILE A 40 -12.54 -2.37 -2.60
N THR A 41 -12.86 -3.36 -3.45
CA THR A 41 -13.56 -4.58 -3.03
C THR A 41 -12.73 -5.79 -3.40
N VAL A 42 -12.80 -6.86 -2.59
CA VAL A 42 -12.00 -8.08 -2.79
C VAL A 42 -12.91 -9.29 -2.92
N THR A 43 -12.63 -10.11 -3.92
CA THR A 43 -13.28 -11.41 -4.14
C THR A 43 -12.25 -12.47 -4.51
N SER A 44 -12.63 -13.75 -4.53
CA SER A 44 -11.75 -14.82 -4.97
C SER A 44 -12.50 -15.79 -5.88
N THR A 45 -11.88 -16.15 -7.00
CA THR A 45 -12.27 -17.27 -7.86
C THR A 45 -11.27 -18.43 -7.75
N CYS A 46 -10.22 -18.27 -6.95
CA CYS A 46 -9.20 -19.28 -6.72
C CYS A 46 -9.77 -20.48 -5.96
N SER A 47 -9.53 -21.69 -6.47
CA SER A 47 -9.89 -22.93 -5.79
C SER A 47 -9.04 -23.16 -4.53
N GLU A 48 -9.64 -23.77 -3.50
CA GLU A 48 -8.91 -24.17 -2.29
C GLU A 48 -7.83 -25.25 -2.57
N ASP A 49 -8.01 -26.05 -3.62
CA ASP A 49 -7.02 -27.04 -4.06
C ASP A 49 -5.77 -26.40 -4.66
N VAL A 50 -5.92 -25.17 -5.18
CA VAL A 50 -4.84 -24.37 -5.77
C VAL A 50 -4.08 -23.61 -4.72
N LEU A 51 -4.81 -22.87 -3.91
CA LEU A 51 -4.27 -22.07 -2.81
C LEU A 51 -5.19 -22.22 -1.61
N ASP A 52 -4.65 -22.69 -0.48
CA ASP A 52 -5.40 -22.86 0.76
C ASP A 52 -6.18 -21.60 1.13
N LYS A 53 -7.38 -21.79 1.66
CA LYS A 53 -8.31 -20.72 2.00
C LYS A 53 -7.74 -19.71 3.00
N ASN A 54 -6.84 -20.13 3.88
CA ASN A 54 -6.22 -19.22 4.84
C ASN A 54 -5.27 -18.24 4.13
N TRP A 55 -4.53 -18.72 3.12
CA TRP A 55 -3.72 -17.84 2.28
C TRP A 55 -4.57 -16.87 1.46
N GLN A 56 -5.70 -17.34 0.90
CA GLN A 56 -6.62 -16.46 0.18
C GLN A 56 -7.19 -15.36 1.08
N ARG A 57 -7.59 -15.70 2.32
CA ARG A 57 -8.05 -14.71 3.32
C ARG A 57 -6.95 -13.72 3.69
N LEU A 58 -5.72 -14.20 3.82
CA LEU A 58 -4.58 -13.35 4.13
C LEU A 58 -4.31 -12.37 2.99
N ILE A 59 -4.34 -12.82 1.73
CA ILE A 59 -4.23 -11.95 0.55
C ILE A 59 -5.33 -10.89 0.57
N ALA A 60 -6.60 -11.28 0.81
CA ALA A 60 -7.70 -10.34 0.92
C ALA A 60 -7.46 -9.28 2.01
N THR A 61 -7.00 -9.72 3.19
CA THR A 61 -6.62 -8.80 4.27
C THR A 61 -5.52 -7.82 3.81
N HIS A 62 -4.51 -8.28 3.08
CA HIS A 62 -3.43 -7.43 2.59
C HIS A 62 -3.89 -6.42 1.52
N VAL A 63 -4.93 -6.72 0.77
CA VAL A 63 -5.57 -5.74 -0.13
C VAL A 63 -6.30 -4.66 0.67
N GLU A 64 -6.93 -5.00 1.80
CA GLU A 64 -7.77 -4.10 2.58
C GLU A 64 -6.99 -3.32 3.66
N GLU A 65 -5.85 -3.83 4.13
CA GLU A 65 -5.14 -3.30 5.31
C GLU A 65 -4.48 -1.94 5.10
N LYS A 66 -4.29 -1.51 3.84
CA LYS A 66 -3.64 -0.23 3.56
C LYS A 66 -4.31 0.51 2.40
N GLU A 67 -4.11 1.82 2.36
CA GLU A 67 -4.43 2.65 1.22
C GLU A 67 -3.39 2.41 0.11
N HIS A 68 -3.78 1.72 -0.96
CA HIS A 68 -2.92 1.50 -2.12
C HIS A 68 -2.74 2.80 -2.91
N ARG A 69 -1.53 3.01 -3.42
CA ARG A 69 -1.17 4.18 -4.21
C ARG A 69 -1.26 3.86 -5.70
N GLY A 70 -1.81 4.80 -6.46
CA GLY A 70 -1.81 4.76 -7.91
C GLY A 70 -0.43 5.05 -8.50
N VAL A 71 -0.30 4.95 -9.81
CA VAL A 71 0.98 5.07 -10.53
C VAL A 71 1.15 6.38 -11.31
N LEU A 72 0.11 7.23 -11.35
CA LEU A 72 0.14 8.52 -12.05
C LEU A 72 0.67 9.65 -11.15
N THR A 73 0.15 9.75 -9.94
CA THR A 73 0.42 10.84 -8.99
C THR A 73 0.73 10.34 -7.60
N GLY A 74 0.67 9.01 -7.38
CA GLY A 74 0.75 8.41 -6.06
C GLY A 74 -0.46 8.69 -5.18
N SER A 75 -1.57 9.14 -5.77
CA SER A 75 -2.83 9.36 -5.07
C SER A 75 -3.48 8.03 -4.69
N ALA A 76 -4.44 8.06 -3.76
CA ALA A 76 -5.12 6.86 -3.29
C ALA A 76 -5.87 6.15 -4.43
N LEU A 77 -5.69 4.84 -4.54
CA LEU A 77 -6.44 3.98 -5.46
C LEU A 77 -7.87 3.80 -4.95
N THR A 78 -8.85 3.87 -5.85
CA THR A 78 -10.27 3.68 -5.53
C THR A 78 -11.03 3.09 -6.73
N ASP A 79 -12.23 2.60 -6.47
CA ASP A 79 -13.16 2.12 -7.49
C ASP A 79 -12.57 0.98 -8.33
N VAL A 80 -11.95 0.02 -7.63
CA VAL A 80 -11.34 -1.17 -8.20
C VAL A 80 -11.84 -2.41 -7.49
N LYS A 81 -12.33 -3.38 -8.25
CA LYS A 81 -12.59 -4.73 -7.77
C LYS A 81 -11.32 -5.57 -7.95
N VAL A 82 -10.84 -6.15 -6.88
CA VAL A 82 -9.70 -7.06 -6.85
C VAL A 82 -10.22 -8.49 -6.73
N THR A 83 -9.89 -9.35 -7.70
CA THR A 83 -10.26 -10.77 -7.66
C THR A 83 -8.99 -11.62 -7.58
N ILE A 84 -8.88 -12.46 -6.56
CA ILE A 84 -7.79 -13.42 -6.42
C ILE A 84 -8.01 -14.52 -7.45
N LEU A 85 -7.14 -14.61 -8.46
CA LEU A 85 -7.23 -15.61 -9.53
C LEU A 85 -6.50 -16.89 -9.16
N THR A 86 -5.25 -16.77 -8.77
CA THR A 86 -4.38 -17.88 -8.40
C THR A 86 -3.25 -17.38 -7.50
N GLY A 87 -2.53 -18.32 -6.93
CA GLY A 87 -1.33 -18.03 -6.15
C GLY A 87 -0.61 -19.31 -5.77
N ARG A 88 0.61 -19.16 -5.32
CA ARG A 88 1.44 -20.29 -4.94
C ARG A 88 2.17 -20.03 -3.63
N ALA A 89 2.08 -21.00 -2.73
CA ALA A 89 2.84 -21.07 -1.49
C ALA A 89 3.86 -22.21 -1.56
N HIS A 90 4.94 -22.12 -0.81
CA HIS A 90 5.87 -23.21 -0.60
C HIS A 90 5.76 -23.73 0.83
N VAL A 91 5.56 -25.02 1.01
CA VAL A 91 5.25 -25.67 2.31
C VAL A 91 6.24 -25.32 3.44
N LYS A 92 7.51 -25.05 3.11
CA LYS A 92 8.58 -24.80 4.09
C LYS A 92 9.05 -23.35 4.14
N HIS A 93 8.68 -22.54 3.15
CA HIS A 93 9.32 -21.24 2.93
C HIS A 93 8.31 -20.09 2.78
N THR A 94 7.02 -20.35 2.89
CA THR A 94 6.01 -19.29 2.84
C THR A 94 5.59 -18.88 4.24
N GLU A 95 5.76 -17.61 4.54
CA GLU A 95 5.27 -16.94 5.73
C GLU A 95 4.20 -15.90 5.36
N GLY A 96 3.43 -15.42 6.34
CA GLY A 96 2.35 -14.46 6.08
C GLY A 96 2.84 -13.16 5.42
N GLY A 97 4.01 -12.68 5.83
CA GLY A 97 4.64 -11.50 5.26
C GLY A 97 5.02 -11.62 3.78
N ASP A 98 5.25 -12.83 3.28
CA ASP A 98 5.59 -13.06 1.88
C ASP A 98 4.37 -12.79 0.98
N PHE A 99 3.20 -13.23 1.39
CA PHE A 99 1.94 -12.91 0.71
C PHE A 99 1.61 -11.43 0.75
N ARG A 100 1.95 -10.72 1.83
CA ARG A 100 1.82 -9.26 1.89
C ARG A 100 2.65 -8.61 0.78
N GLN A 101 3.92 -8.95 0.69
CA GLN A 101 4.83 -8.42 -0.30
C GLN A 101 4.39 -8.77 -1.73
N ALA A 102 4.00 -10.01 -1.98
CA ALA A 102 3.51 -10.44 -3.28
C ALA A 102 2.20 -9.74 -3.66
N THR A 103 1.26 -9.57 -2.72
CA THR A 103 -0.03 -8.88 -2.95
C THR A 103 0.17 -7.42 -3.33
N TYR A 104 1.03 -6.69 -2.60
CA TYR A 104 1.30 -5.29 -2.91
C TYR A 104 1.95 -5.12 -4.28
N ARG A 105 2.87 -6.01 -4.64
CA ARG A 105 3.53 -6.02 -5.95
C ARG A 105 2.56 -6.39 -7.08
N ALA A 106 1.65 -7.35 -6.84
CA ALA A 106 0.62 -7.70 -7.82
C ALA A 106 -0.29 -6.51 -8.15
N ILE A 107 -0.72 -5.76 -7.15
CA ILE A 107 -1.51 -4.54 -7.37
C ILE A 107 -0.69 -3.52 -8.18
N ARG A 108 0.52 -3.23 -7.77
CA ARG A 108 1.36 -2.21 -8.42
C ARG A 108 1.74 -2.59 -9.85
N GLN A 109 2.14 -3.84 -10.07
CA GLN A 109 2.44 -4.38 -11.39
C GLN A 109 1.22 -4.31 -12.32
N GLY A 110 0.03 -4.69 -11.81
CA GLY A 110 -1.21 -4.56 -12.56
C GLY A 110 -1.54 -3.11 -12.93
N LEU A 111 -1.37 -2.15 -12.01
CA LEU A 111 -1.57 -0.73 -12.28
C LEU A 111 -0.62 -0.19 -13.36
N LYS A 112 0.61 -0.69 -13.42
CA LYS A 112 1.59 -0.35 -14.48
C LYS A 112 1.22 -0.95 -15.83
N SER A 113 0.54 -2.10 -15.82
CA SER A 113 0.19 -2.87 -17.03
C SER A 113 -1.13 -2.47 -17.66
N THR A 114 -1.88 -1.53 -17.07
CA THR A 114 -3.15 -1.03 -17.60
C THR A 114 -3.18 0.50 -17.67
N GLU A 115 -4.24 1.03 -18.27
CA GLU A 115 -4.48 2.47 -18.30
C GLU A 115 -5.08 2.93 -16.96
N SER A 116 -4.31 3.73 -16.22
CA SER A 116 -4.77 4.39 -15.00
C SER A 116 -5.47 5.70 -15.31
N VAL A 117 -6.48 6.05 -14.52
CA VAL A 117 -7.31 7.25 -14.66
C VAL A 117 -7.21 8.10 -13.40
N LEU A 118 -6.89 9.38 -13.58
CA LEU A 118 -6.85 10.35 -12.50
C LEU A 118 -8.27 10.85 -12.21
N LEU A 119 -8.66 10.88 -10.95
CA LEU A 119 -9.94 11.37 -10.46
C LEU A 119 -9.75 12.63 -9.61
N GLU A 120 -10.68 13.57 -9.76
CA GLU A 120 -10.77 14.77 -8.93
C GLU A 120 -12.15 14.91 -8.27
N PRO A 121 -12.26 15.66 -7.17
CA PRO A 121 -13.55 15.89 -6.54
C PRO A 121 -14.42 16.82 -7.37
N TYR A 122 -15.71 16.55 -7.40
CA TYR A 122 -16.75 17.31 -8.09
C TYR A 122 -17.79 17.83 -7.11
N TYR A 123 -18.29 19.03 -7.39
CA TYR A 123 -19.52 19.54 -6.82
C TYR A 123 -20.72 19.18 -7.69
N SER A 124 -21.85 18.83 -7.11
CA SER A 124 -23.16 19.11 -7.68
C SER A 124 -23.49 20.57 -7.43
N PHE A 125 -24.06 21.25 -8.41
CA PHE A 125 -24.41 22.64 -8.28
C PHE A 125 -25.85 22.92 -8.69
N ILE A 126 -26.44 23.94 -8.05
CA ILE A 126 -27.70 24.55 -8.44
C ILE A 126 -27.43 26.05 -8.59
N LEU A 127 -27.51 26.55 -9.81
CA LEU A 127 -27.30 27.93 -10.16
C LEU A 127 -28.64 28.54 -10.56
N GLN A 128 -29.08 29.57 -9.83
CA GLN A 128 -30.27 30.34 -10.13
C GLN A 128 -29.85 31.74 -10.56
N VAL A 129 -30.24 32.15 -11.78
CA VAL A 129 -29.93 33.47 -12.32
C VAL A 129 -31.13 34.05 -13.04
N PRO A 130 -31.27 35.41 -13.11
CA PRO A 130 -32.23 36.03 -13.98
C PRO A 130 -32.02 35.62 -15.45
N MET A 131 -33.09 35.51 -16.21
CA MET A 131 -33.09 35.01 -17.59
C MET A 131 -32.08 35.74 -18.48
N GLU A 132 -31.87 37.02 -18.26
CA GLU A 132 -30.91 37.87 -19.03
C GLU A 132 -29.45 37.44 -18.86
N TYR A 133 -29.10 36.70 -17.80
CA TYR A 133 -27.75 36.23 -17.51
C TYR A 133 -27.51 34.75 -17.86
N VAL A 134 -28.52 34.03 -18.35
CA VAL A 134 -28.39 32.57 -18.64
C VAL A 134 -27.30 32.29 -19.65
N GLY A 135 -27.22 33.08 -20.73
CA GLY A 135 -26.18 32.89 -21.76
C GLY A 135 -24.78 33.02 -21.18
N ARG A 136 -24.54 34.02 -20.33
CA ARG A 136 -23.27 34.20 -19.65
C ARG A 136 -23.00 33.08 -18.68
N ALA A 137 -23.98 32.69 -17.87
CA ALA A 137 -23.84 31.60 -16.91
C ALA A 137 -23.47 30.28 -17.59
N MET A 138 -24.08 29.93 -18.73
CA MET A 138 -23.75 28.74 -19.50
C MET A 138 -22.32 28.77 -20.04
N THR A 139 -21.88 29.91 -20.59
CA THR A 139 -20.53 30.11 -21.06
C THR A 139 -19.49 30.00 -19.92
N ASP A 140 -19.77 30.64 -18.79
CA ASP A 140 -18.91 30.54 -17.61
C ASP A 140 -18.80 29.11 -17.06
N LEU A 141 -19.90 28.36 -17.05
CA LEU A 141 -19.95 26.95 -16.65
C LEU A 141 -19.15 26.06 -17.63
N GLU A 142 -19.27 26.30 -18.93
CA GLU A 142 -18.51 25.57 -19.95
C GLU A 142 -17.00 25.80 -19.80
N GLN A 143 -16.57 27.04 -19.57
CA GLN A 143 -15.16 27.38 -19.32
C GLN A 143 -14.63 26.77 -18.03
N ARG A 144 -15.51 26.42 -17.11
CA ARG A 144 -15.19 25.75 -15.84
C ARG A 144 -15.29 24.22 -15.91
N PHE A 145 -15.42 23.69 -17.13
CA PHE A 145 -15.56 22.23 -17.35
C PHE A 145 -16.77 21.61 -16.64
N ALA A 146 -17.81 22.43 -16.40
CA ALA A 146 -19.04 21.96 -15.79
C ALA A 146 -19.87 21.15 -16.80
N ARG A 147 -20.44 20.05 -16.33
CA ARG A 147 -21.45 19.26 -17.06
C ARG A 147 -22.83 19.78 -16.63
N ALA A 148 -23.28 20.86 -17.27
CA ALA A 148 -24.54 21.51 -16.96
C ALA A 148 -25.70 20.85 -17.72
N GLU A 149 -26.82 20.72 -17.04
CA GLU A 149 -28.11 20.32 -17.64
C GLU A 149 -28.78 21.54 -18.33
N SER A 150 -29.76 21.27 -19.16
CA SER A 150 -30.54 22.33 -19.81
C SER A 150 -31.23 23.24 -18.77
N PRO A 151 -31.14 24.57 -18.94
CA PRO A 151 -31.77 25.50 -18.02
C PRO A 151 -33.28 25.30 -17.92
N GLN A 152 -33.79 25.29 -16.68
CA GLN A 152 -35.23 25.26 -16.40
C GLN A 152 -35.70 26.67 -16.06
N PHE A 153 -36.76 27.11 -16.74
CA PHE A 153 -37.27 28.45 -16.58
C PHE A 153 -38.51 28.44 -15.67
N ALA A 154 -38.53 29.39 -14.73
CA ALA A 154 -39.66 29.59 -13.86
C ALA A 154 -39.95 31.10 -13.75
N THR A 155 -41.19 31.48 -13.91
CA THR A 155 -41.66 32.89 -13.71
C THR A 155 -42.13 33.06 -12.27
N THR A 156 -41.43 33.86 -11.51
CA THR A 156 -41.87 34.29 -10.19
C THR A 156 -42.67 35.60 -10.33
N ALA A 157 -43.45 35.98 -9.31
CA ALA A 157 -44.26 37.22 -9.33
C ALA A 157 -43.44 38.49 -9.62
N ALA A 158 -42.12 38.46 -9.45
CA ALA A 158 -41.22 39.59 -9.61
C ALA A 158 -40.31 39.49 -10.86
N ARG A 159 -39.95 38.28 -11.34
CA ARG A 159 -38.97 38.06 -12.43
C ARG A 159 -39.03 36.67 -13.02
N GLU A 160 -38.55 36.59 -14.28
CA GLU A 160 -38.21 35.31 -14.88
C GLU A 160 -36.83 34.87 -14.42
N MET A 161 -36.74 33.68 -13.81
CA MET A 161 -35.53 33.08 -13.30
C MET A 161 -35.24 31.74 -14.04
N ALA A 162 -33.99 31.50 -14.26
CA ALA A 162 -33.50 30.21 -14.76
C ALA A 162 -32.76 29.44 -13.66
N THR A 163 -33.02 28.17 -13.57
CA THR A 163 -32.28 27.24 -12.69
C THR A 163 -31.47 26.30 -13.58
N ILE A 164 -30.16 26.24 -13.36
CA ILE A 164 -29.20 25.38 -14.06
C ILE A 164 -28.62 24.42 -13.01
N THR A 165 -28.73 23.14 -13.26
CA THR A 165 -28.17 22.09 -12.42
C THR A 165 -27.05 21.37 -13.15
N GLY A 166 -26.18 20.69 -12.42
CA GLY A 166 -25.11 19.91 -13.02
C GLY A 166 -24.01 19.57 -12.05
N LYS A 167 -22.87 19.18 -12.61
CA LYS A 167 -21.66 18.83 -11.86
C LYS A 167 -20.46 19.61 -12.42
N ALA A 168 -19.54 19.99 -11.54
CA ALA A 168 -18.34 20.71 -11.94
C ALA A 168 -17.15 20.35 -11.05
N PRO A 169 -15.91 20.39 -11.56
CA PRO A 169 -14.71 20.18 -10.76
C PRO A 169 -14.62 21.18 -9.62
N VAL A 170 -14.29 20.71 -8.42
CA VAL A 170 -14.12 21.60 -7.24
C VAL A 170 -13.06 22.67 -7.51
N ALA A 171 -11.99 22.31 -8.24
CA ALA A 171 -10.89 23.21 -8.56
C ALA A 171 -11.34 24.47 -9.32
N THR A 172 -12.30 24.33 -10.22
CA THR A 172 -12.73 25.40 -11.13
C THR A 172 -13.84 26.28 -10.56
N MET A 173 -14.46 25.88 -9.44
CA MET A 173 -15.65 26.55 -8.87
C MET A 173 -15.34 27.48 -7.69
N GLN A 174 -14.09 27.56 -7.22
CA GLN A 174 -13.70 28.24 -5.98
C GLN A 174 -14.11 29.73 -5.92
N ASP A 175 -14.04 30.45 -7.05
CA ASP A 175 -14.33 31.87 -7.17
C ASP A 175 -15.73 32.15 -7.76
N TYR A 176 -16.42 31.11 -8.27
CA TYR A 176 -17.59 31.28 -9.10
C TYR A 176 -18.79 31.85 -8.32
N VAL A 177 -18.95 31.56 -7.04
CA VAL A 177 -19.99 32.18 -6.18
C VAL A 177 -19.87 33.68 -6.19
N SER A 178 -18.67 34.21 -5.99
CA SER A 178 -18.43 35.68 -5.97
C SER A 178 -18.66 36.29 -7.34
N LEU A 179 -18.27 35.59 -8.40
CA LEU A 179 -18.47 36.06 -9.77
C LEU A 179 -19.97 36.14 -10.14
N VAL A 180 -20.74 35.09 -9.79
CA VAL A 180 -22.20 35.08 -9.97
C VAL A 180 -22.86 36.29 -9.27
N HIS A 181 -22.53 36.54 -8.02
CA HIS A 181 -23.04 37.70 -7.30
C HIS A 181 -22.66 39.01 -7.97
N ALA A 182 -21.46 39.13 -8.48
CA ALA A 182 -20.99 40.37 -9.09
C ALA A 182 -21.75 40.68 -10.40
N TYR A 183 -21.85 39.77 -11.36
CA TYR A 183 -22.48 40.05 -12.64
C TYR A 183 -24.00 40.06 -12.58
N THR A 184 -24.61 39.35 -11.64
CA THR A 184 -26.07 39.38 -11.43
C THR A 184 -26.52 40.49 -10.48
N LYS A 185 -25.59 41.31 -10.00
CA LYS A 185 -25.87 42.38 -9.01
C LYS A 185 -26.55 41.85 -7.75
N GLY A 186 -26.13 40.67 -7.29
CA GLY A 186 -26.65 40.01 -6.10
C GLY A 186 -27.96 39.23 -6.30
N LEU A 187 -28.48 39.14 -7.52
CA LEU A 187 -29.73 38.40 -7.82
C LEU A 187 -29.52 36.94 -8.10
N GLY A 188 -28.31 36.54 -8.47
CA GLY A 188 -27.96 35.15 -8.71
C GLY A 188 -27.58 34.40 -7.42
N HIS A 189 -27.94 33.16 -7.35
CA HIS A 189 -27.63 32.29 -6.24
C HIS A 189 -26.99 30.98 -6.74
N LEU A 190 -25.85 30.60 -6.17
CA LEU A 190 -25.14 29.35 -6.48
C LEU A 190 -25.01 28.51 -5.22
N THR A 191 -25.59 27.33 -5.24
CA THR A 191 -25.43 26.32 -4.20
C THR A 191 -24.47 25.25 -4.70
N LEU A 192 -23.48 24.87 -3.87
CA LEU A 192 -22.48 23.84 -4.15
C LEU A 192 -22.56 22.79 -3.06
N GLU A 193 -22.62 21.52 -3.46
CA GLU A 193 -22.60 20.38 -2.57
C GLU A 193 -21.56 19.36 -3.09
N LEU A 194 -20.73 18.80 -2.23
CA LEU A 194 -19.75 17.80 -2.64
C LEU A 194 -20.49 16.56 -3.14
N TRP A 195 -20.30 16.25 -4.43
CA TRP A 195 -20.95 15.11 -5.06
C TRP A 195 -20.14 13.82 -4.95
N GLY A 196 -18.82 13.88 -5.12
CA GLY A 196 -17.93 12.73 -5.14
C GLY A 196 -16.72 12.95 -6.04
N TYR A 197 -16.24 11.88 -6.65
CA TYR A 197 -15.09 11.90 -7.56
C TYR A 197 -15.50 11.51 -8.97
N ASP A 198 -14.92 12.19 -9.97
CA ASP A 198 -15.03 11.84 -11.38
C ASP A 198 -13.71 12.13 -12.11
N GLU A 199 -13.63 11.79 -13.38
CA GLU A 199 -12.41 11.97 -14.19
C GLU A 199 -11.91 13.42 -14.14
N CYS A 200 -10.61 13.56 -13.92
CA CYS A 200 -9.95 14.86 -13.87
C CYS A 200 -10.06 15.57 -15.22
N HIS A 201 -10.43 16.84 -15.22
CA HIS A 201 -10.62 17.64 -16.45
C HIS A 201 -9.29 18.00 -17.15
N ASN A 202 -8.18 18.03 -16.41
CA ASN A 202 -6.84 18.39 -16.92
C ASN A 202 -5.75 17.41 -16.39
N PRO A 203 -5.87 16.09 -16.60
CA PRO A 203 -5.01 15.10 -15.94
C PRO A 203 -3.53 15.27 -16.29
N ALA A 204 -3.20 15.60 -17.54
CA ALA A 204 -1.81 15.77 -17.98
C ALA A 204 -1.08 16.89 -17.21
N GLU A 205 -1.76 18.01 -16.97
CA GLU A 205 -1.20 19.13 -16.22
C GLU A 205 -0.99 18.77 -14.74
N VAL A 206 -1.98 18.12 -14.12
CA VAL A 206 -1.89 17.68 -12.72
C VAL A 206 -0.77 16.67 -12.52
N ILE A 207 -0.67 15.66 -13.39
CA ILE A 207 0.40 14.64 -13.34
C ILE A 207 1.78 15.32 -13.46
N ALA A 208 1.92 16.25 -14.40
CA ALA A 208 3.18 16.98 -14.56
C ALA A 208 3.55 17.83 -13.32
N GLN A 209 2.56 18.43 -12.66
CA GLN A 209 2.78 19.23 -11.44
C GLN A 209 3.12 18.39 -10.20
N MET A 210 2.59 17.18 -10.11
CA MET A 210 2.83 16.30 -8.96
C MET A 210 4.22 15.70 -8.92
N HIS A 211 4.92 15.63 -10.07
CA HIS A 211 6.29 15.10 -10.17
C HIS A 211 6.47 13.72 -9.51
N TYR A 212 5.42 12.88 -9.53
CA TYR A 212 5.49 11.55 -8.95
C TYR A 212 6.07 10.55 -9.96
N ASP A 213 7.09 9.81 -9.53
CA ASP A 213 7.62 8.67 -10.27
C ASP A 213 7.34 7.38 -9.50
N SER A 214 6.56 6.49 -10.09
CA SER A 214 6.18 5.21 -9.51
C SER A 214 7.37 4.25 -9.38
N GLU A 215 8.44 4.41 -10.16
CA GLU A 215 9.65 3.61 -10.09
C GLU A 215 10.61 4.09 -8.98
N GLU A 216 10.53 5.35 -8.60
CA GLU A 216 11.27 5.92 -7.48
C GLU A 216 10.55 5.77 -6.13
N ASP A 217 9.31 5.27 -6.13
CA ASP A 217 8.53 5.03 -4.89
C ASP A 217 8.90 3.70 -4.25
N PHE A 218 10.01 3.69 -3.52
CA PHE A 218 10.53 2.51 -2.82
C PHE A 218 9.59 1.93 -1.75
N ARG A 219 8.61 2.70 -1.29
CA ARG A 219 7.61 2.22 -0.33
C ARG A 219 6.50 1.41 -1.00
N ASN A 220 6.32 1.60 -2.30
CA ASN A 220 5.31 0.92 -3.10
C ASN A 220 5.94 0.38 -4.39
N PRO A 221 6.85 -0.60 -4.31
CA PRO A 221 7.59 -1.11 -5.44
C PRO A 221 6.68 -1.73 -6.51
N THR A 222 7.02 -1.53 -7.77
CA THR A 222 6.29 -2.04 -8.93
C THR A 222 6.81 -3.41 -9.40
N GLY A 223 8.10 -3.65 -9.20
CA GLY A 223 8.76 -4.90 -9.55
C GLY A 223 8.57 -6.00 -8.53
N SER A 224 9.05 -7.20 -8.85
CA SER A 224 8.99 -8.39 -8.01
C SER A 224 10.38 -8.89 -7.63
N VAL A 225 10.46 -9.72 -6.61
CA VAL A 225 11.72 -10.32 -6.11
C VAL A 225 11.72 -11.80 -6.43
N PHE A 226 12.70 -12.22 -7.21
CA PHE A 226 12.93 -13.61 -7.58
C PHE A 226 14.25 -14.13 -7.01
N CYS A 227 14.44 -15.44 -6.96
CA CYS A 227 15.65 -16.06 -6.46
C CYS A 227 16.30 -16.93 -7.53
N ALA A 228 17.58 -16.66 -7.81
CA ALA A 228 18.41 -17.52 -8.66
C ALA A 228 19.75 -17.77 -7.99
N HIS A 229 20.22 -19.02 -8.06
CA HIS A 229 21.52 -19.45 -7.50
C HIS A 229 21.71 -19.10 -6.01
N GLY A 230 20.61 -19.05 -5.23
CA GLY A 230 20.64 -18.72 -3.80
C GLY A 230 20.75 -17.21 -3.49
N SER A 231 20.53 -16.35 -4.49
CA SER A 231 20.50 -14.89 -4.32
C SER A 231 19.20 -14.31 -4.85
N GLY A 232 18.56 -13.45 -4.04
CA GLY A 232 17.39 -12.68 -4.48
C GLY A 232 17.81 -11.57 -5.45
N TYR A 233 17.00 -11.30 -6.45
CA TYR A 233 17.16 -10.20 -7.38
C TYR A 233 15.80 -9.57 -7.74
N VAL A 234 15.80 -8.28 -8.03
CA VAL A 234 14.59 -7.55 -8.40
C VAL A 234 14.39 -7.63 -9.91
N VAL A 235 13.17 -7.93 -10.31
CA VAL A 235 12.72 -7.94 -11.71
C VAL A 235 11.76 -6.76 -11.89
N PRO A 236 11.98 -5.86 -12.87
CA PRO A 236 11.07 -4.77 -13.18
C PRO A 236 9.67 -5.28 -13.54
N TRP A 237 8.67 -4.44 -13.33
CA TRP A 237 7.25 -4.80 -13.51
C TRP A 237 6.91 -5.34 -14.90
N ASP A 238 7.55 -4.84 -15.94
CA ASP A 238 7.36 -5.22 -17.36
C ASP A 238 8.02 -6.56 -17.70
N GLU A 239 9.05 -6.97 -16.96
CA GLU A 239 9.74 -8.24 -17.13
C GLU A 239 9.17 -9.36 -16.24
N VAL A 240 8.35 -9.03 -15.23
CA VAL A 240 7.73 -10.04 -14.33
C VAL A 240 7.03 -11.17 -15.08
N PRO A 241 6.28 -10.92 -16.18
CA PRO A 241 5.62 -11.98 -16.94
C PRO A 241 6.57 -13.05 -17.51
N GLU A 242 7.83 -12.72 -17.78
CA GLU A 242 8.83 -13.65 -18.29
C GLU A 242 9.46 -14.52 -17.18
N HIS A 243 9.32 -14.08 -15.92
CA HIS A 243 9.92 -14.70 -14.75
C HIS A 243 8.91 -15.40 -13.83
N MET A 244 7.62 -15.09 -13.92
CA MET A 244 6.57 -15.66 -13.07
C MET A 244 6.51 -17.17 -13.18
N HIS A 245 6.14 -17.84 -12.08
CA HIS A 245 6.09 -19.30 -12.00
C HIS A 245 4.72 -19.89 -12.37
N LEU A 246 3.67 -19.09 -12.30
CA LEU A 246 2.32 -19.46 -12.72
C LEU A 246 1.97 -18.72 -14.02
N PRO A 247 1.27 -19.34 -14.97
CA PRO A 247 0.83 -18.64 -16.17
C PRO A 247 -0.33 -17.69 -15.85
N TYR A 248 -0.56 -16.72 -16.74
CA TYR A 248 -1.74 -15.87 -16.68
C TYR A 248 -3.03 -16.70 -16.76
N VAL A 249 -4.03 -16.30 -15.99
CA VAL A 249 -5.37 -16.90 -15.94
C VAL A 249 -6.37 -16.06 -16.75
N TYR A 250 -6.20 -14.75 -16.77
CA TYR A 250 -7.09 -13.82 -17.48
C TYR A 250 -6.55 -13.53 -18.89
N HIS A 251 -7.41 -13.77 -19.91
CA HIS A 251 -7.07 -13.58 -21.34
C HIS A 251 -8.00 -12.61 -22.05
N GLY A 252 -8.85 -11.88 -21.34
CA GLY A 252 -9.79 -10.93 -21.90
C GLY A 252 -11.14 -10.92 -21.16
N ASP A 253 -12.25 -10.68 -21.87
CA ASP A 253 -13.60 -10.55 -21.30
C ASP A 253 -14.20 -11.91 -20.85
N GLU A 254 -13.49 -12.59 -19.96
CA GLU A 254 -13.94 -13.87 -19.39
C GLU A 254 -14.84 -13.66 -18.17
N SER A 255 -15.90 -14.48 -18.02
CA SER A 255 -16.73 -14.49 -16.82
C SER A 255 -15.97 -15.00 -15.60
N GLU A 256 -16.38 -14.62 -14.40
CA GLU A 256 -15.77 -15.10 -13.15
C GLU A 256 -15.81 -16.65 -13.05
N GLU A 257 -16.86 -17.28 -13.58
CA GLU A 257 -17.00 -18.74 -13.62
C GLU A 257 -15.98 -19.38 -14.58
N ALA A 258 -15.76 -18.77 -15.75
CA ALA A 258 -14.75 -19.20 -16.71
C ALA A 258 -13.33 -19.05 -16.13
N LEU A 259 -13.06 -17.95 -15.43
CA LEU A 259 -11.78 -17.72 -14.73
C LEU A 259 -11.52 -18.79 -13.64
N ALA A 260 -12.53 -19.11 -12.83
CA ALA A 260 -12.40 -20.16 -11.82
C ALA A 260 -12.15 -21.55 -12.44
N ALA A 261 -12.79 -21.86 -13.56
CA ALA A 261 -12.59 -23.13 -14.30
C ALA A 261 -11.18 -23.19 -14.90
N SER A 262 -10.70 -22.11 -15.51
CA SER A 262 -9.38 -21.99 -16.11
C SER A 262 -8.28 -22.17 -15.06
N ALA A 263 -8.39 -21.51 -13.91
CA ALA A 263 -7.45 -21.64 -12.79
C ALA A 263 -7.31 -23.10 -12.29
N ARG A 264 -8.43 -23.83 -12.19
CA ARG A 264 -8.44 -25.26 -11.82
C ARG A 264 -7.69 -26.13 -12.83
N THR A 265 -7.94 -25.89 -14.12
CA THR A 265 -7.33 -26.68 -15.20
C THR A 265 -5.82 -26.45 -15.28
N GLN A 266 -5.37 -25.21 -15.19
CA GLN A 266 -3.95 -24.86 -15.24
C GLN A 266 -3.15 -25.43 -14.06
N ASN A 267 -3.75 -25.48 -12.87
CA ASN A 267 -3.09 -26.05 -11.72
C ASN A 267 -3.05 -27.59 -11.71
N ALA A 268 -4.02 -28.27 -12.32
CA ALA A 268 -3.93 -29.70 -12.56
C ALA A 268 -2.74 -30.04 -13.50
N PHE A 269 -2.52 -29.23 -14.55
CA PHE A 269 -1.36 -29.35 -15.45
C PHE A 269 -0.04 -29.08 -14.74
N SER A 270 0.03 -28.02 -13.90
CA SER A 270 1.25 -27.67 -13.18
C SER A 270 1.65 -28.68 -12.09
N ALA A 271 0.71 -29.45 -11.55
CA ALA A 271 1.01 -30.52 -10.60
C ALA A 271 1.71 -31.70 -11.27
N GLU A 272 1.34 -32.05 -12.49
CA GLU A 272 2.01 -33.07 -13.30
C GLU A 272 3.38 -32.61 -13.80
N ASP A 273 3.47 -31.33 -14.24
CA ASP A 273 4.73 -30.71 -14.62
C ASP A 273 5.69 -30.54 -13.43
N ALA A 274 5.17 -30.21 -12.24
CA ALA A 274 5.96 -30.15 -11.01
C ALA A 274 6.49 -31.54 -10.60
N GLN A 275 5.76 -32.62 -10.85
CA GLN A 275 6.26 -33.99 -10.65
C GLN A 275 7.31 -34.39 -11.70
N ALA A 276 7.13 -34.01 -12.95
CA ALA A 276 8.10 -34.24 -14.02
C ALA A 276 9.40 -33.44 -13.81
N LEU A 277 9.30 -32.18 -13.38
CA LEU A 277 10.43 -31.32 -12.99
C LEU A 277 11.11 -31.81 -11.70
N ALA A 278 10.37 -32.38 -10.74
CA ALA A 278 10.94 -32.98 -9.53
C ALA A 278 11.76 -34.24 -9.84
N GLY A 279 11.41 -34.99 -10.90
CA GLY A 279 12.15 -36.17 -11.34
C GLY A 279 13.49 -35.85 -12.03
N ASN A 280 13.66 -34.67 -12.63
CA ASN A 280 14.83 -34.31 -13.44
C ASN A 280 15.77 -33.26 -12.81
N ARG A 281 15.37 -32.61 -11.72
CA ARG A 281 16.30 -31.84 -10.89
C ARG A 281 17.09 -32.80 -10.02
N ARG A 282 18.38 -32.99 -10.33
CA ARG A 282 19.35 -33.30 -9.28
C ARG A 282 19.16 -32.21 -8.22
N ARG A 283 18.37 -32.53 -7.19
CA ARG A 283 18.27 -31.76 -5.96
C ARG A 283 19.69 -31.62 -5.39
N MET A 284 20.39 -30.57 -5.78
CA MET A 284 21.20 -29.92 -4.77
C MET A 284 20.18 -29.36 -3.81
N SER A 285 19.94 -30.09 -2.72
CA SER A 285 18.93 -29.67 -1.74
C SER A 285 19.29 -28.25 -1.32
N PHE A 286 18.33 -27.34 -1.37
CA PHE A 286 18.45 -26.02 -0.84
C PHE A 286 19.03 -26.06 0.60
N GLU A 287 18.68 -27.07 1.40
CA GLU A 287 19.28 -27.36 2.67
C GLU A 287 20.83 -27.51 2.61
N LYS A 288 21.39 -28.02 1.51
CA LYS A 288 22.84 -28.16 1.36
C LYS A 288 23.54 -26.90 0.90
N ALA A 289 22.84 -26.04 0.15
CA ALA A 289 23.33 -24.71 -0.24
C ALA A 289 23.29 -23.73 0.95
N VAL A 290 22.33 -23.87 1.86
CA VAL A 290 22.14 -23.00 3.02
C VAL A 290 22.80 -23.53 4.29
N SER A 291 22.98 -24.85 4.44
CA SER A 291 23.63 -25.43 5.63
C SER A 291 25.11 -25.06 5.79
N GLY A 292 25.70 -24.43 4.77
CA GLY A 292 27.06 -23.89 4.82
C GLY A 292 27.13 -22.36 4.99
N MET A 293 25.98 -21.63 5.00
CA MET A 293 25.97 -20.18 5.14
C MET A 293 25.73 -19.76 6.59
N SER A 294 26.55 -18.85 7.09
CA SER A 294 26.30 -18.23 8.38
C SER A 294 25.11 -17.29 8.31
N SER A 295 24.44 -17.03 9.44
CA SER A 295 23.35 -16.04 9.52
C SER A 295 23.77 -14.66 9.02
N VAL A 296 25.05 -14.32 9.14
CA VAL A 296 25.64 -13.08 8.66
C VAL A 296 25.67 -12.99 7.13
N GLU A 297 25.95 -14.10 6.44
CA GLU A 297 25.93 -14.16 4.98
C GLU A 297 24.50 -14.10 4.44
N LEU A 298 23.55 -14.68 5.16
CA LEU A 298 22.13 -14.60 4.85
C LEU A 298 21.60 -13.17 4.98
N ASP A 299 21.93 -12.50 6.09
CA ASP A 299 21.58 -11.11 6.34
C ASP A 299 22.23 -10.14 5.32
N ALA A 300 23.46 -10.45 4.89
CA ALA A 300 24.14 -9.68 3.86
C ALA A 300 23.46 -9.79 2.48
N GLN A 301 22.95 -10.98 2.12
CA GLN A 301 22.22 -11.18 0.87
C GLN A 301 20.83 -10.51 0.90
N LEU A 302 20.11 -10.60 2.02
CA LEU A 302 18.88 -9.88 2.24
C LEU A 302 19.11 -8.36 2.17
N ALA A 303 20.16 -7.86 2.82
CA ALA A 303 20.54 -6.44 2.75
C ALA A 303 20.88 -5.99 1.32
N ASP A 304 21.49 -6.84 0.50
CA ASP A 304 21.81 -6.54 -0.90
C ASP A 304 20.53 -6.45 -1.78
N VAL A 305 19.54 -7.31 -1.53
CA VAL A 305 18.22 -7.24 -2.18
C VAL A 305 17.49 -5.96 -1.77
N TYR A 306 17.44 -5.66 -0.48
CA TYR A 306 16.82 -4.44 0.02
C TYR A 306 17.54 -3.18 -0.48
N ALA A 307 18.87 -3.21 -0.57
CA ALA A 307 19.64 -2.09 -1.10
C ALA A 307 19.34 -1.80 -2.56
N ARG A 308 19.16 -2.85 -3.37
CA ARG A 308 18.79 -2.72 -4.78
C ARG A 308 17.34 -2.26 -4.94
N GLU A 309 16.44 -2.80 -4.15
CA GLU A 309 15.01 -2.50 -4.20
C GLU A 309 14.68 -1.11 -3.66
N PHE A 310 15.39 -0.65 -2.61
CA PHE A 310 15.12 0.62 -1.94
C PHE A 310 16.14 1.72 -2.24
N GLY A 311 17.04 1.51 -3.20
CA GLY A 311 18.01 2.53 -3.62
C GLY A 311 19.02 2.95 -2.55
N MET A 312 19.11 2.21 -1.44
CA MET A 312 20.10 2.46 -0.38
C MET A 312 21.45 1.96 -0.84
N GLY A 313 22.45 2.84 -0.85
CA GLY A 313 23.80 2.48 -1.24
C GLY A 313 24.35 1.33 -0.38
N LYS A 314 25.05 0.36 -1.00
CA LYS A 314 25.67 -0.79 -0.31
C LYS A 314 26.49 -0.40 0.91
N ASN A 315 27.07 0.81 0.91
CA ASN A 315 27.89 1.34 1.98
C ASN A 315 27.07 1.80 3.19
N ASP A 316 25.85 2.27 2.99
CA ASP A 316 25.02 2.82 4.09
C ASP A 316 24.48 1.71 5.01
N ILE A 317 24.10 0.56 4.41
CA ILE A 317 23.62 -0.61 5.17
C ILE A 317 24.80 -1.35 5.84
N ALA A 318 25.90 -1.52 5.13
CA ALA A 318 27.09 -2.17 5.67
C ALA A 318 27.75 -1.35 6.77
N ASP A 319 27.75 -0.01 6.67
CA ASP A 319 28.27 0.89 7.70
C ASP A 319 27.35 0.99 8.91
N ASP A 320 26.03 0.99 8.72
CA ASP A 320 25.09 0.98 9.85
C ASP A 320 25.10 -0.36 10.59
N GLN A 321 25.19 -1.48 9.88
CA GLN A 321 25.38 -2.80 10.49
C GLN A 321 26.77 -2.97 11.11
N ARG A 322 27.85 -2.48 10.47
CA ARG A 322 29.18 -2.48 11.06
C ARG A 322 29.27 -1.58 12.28
N ARG A 323 28.60 -0.43 12.32
CA ARG A 323 28.50 0.43 13.50
C ARG A 323 27.71 -0.24 14.62
N LYS A 324 26.69 -1.00 14.32
CA LYS A 324 25.91 -1.78 15.29
C LYS A 324 26.65 -3.01 15.81
N TRP A 325 27.54 -3.64 15.01
CA TRP A 325 28.28 -4.88 15.37
C TRP A 325 29.75 -4.69 15.72
N SER A 326 30.38 -3.60 15.32
CA SER A 326 31.75 -3.32 15.74
C SER A 326 31.76 -2.92 17.22
N GLY A 327 32.15 -3.83 18.06
CA GLY A 327 32.56 -3.84 19.48
C GLY A 327 32.65 -2.55 20.30
N LYS A 328 32.22 -1.40 19.83
CA LYS A 328 32.09 -0.17 20.60
C LYS A 328 30.96 -0.15 21.62
N LYS A 329 30.15 -1.23 21.70
CA LYS A 329 29.15 -1.44 22.77
C LYS A 329 29.75 -1.63 24.16
N LYS A 330 31.08 -1.78 24.29
CA LYS A 330 31.69 -1.94 25.60
C LYS A 330 31.70 -0.68 26.46
N ASN A 331 31.53 0.51 25.84
CA ASN A 331 31.61 1.77 26.59
C ASN A 331 30.25 2.38 26.98
N GLU A 332 29.13 1.92 26.43
CA GLU A 332 27.81 2.43 26.83
C GLU A 332 27.26 1.77 28.11
N TYR A 333 27.70 0.55 28.43
CA TYR A 333 27.30 -0.16 29.65
C TYR A 333 28.21 0.11 30.87
N GLU A 334 29.39 0.66 30.70
CA GLU A 334 30.26 1.05 31.82
C GLU A 334 29.73 2.25 32.64
N GLY A 335 28.67 2.93 32.16
CA GLY A 335 28.01 4.03 32.85
C GLY A 335 26.98 3.59 33.94
N LEU A 336 26.68 2.29 34.05
CA LEU A 336 25.70 1.77 34.99
C LEU A 336 26.29 1.07 36.24
N SER A 337 27.60 0.94 36.33
CA SER A 337 28.25 0.48 37.58
C SER A 337 28.41 1.65 38.53
N GLY A 338 27.60 1.66 39.58
CA GLY A 338 27.46 2.73 40.55
C GLY A 338 28.74 3.21 41.24
N LYS A 339 29.26 4.32 40.73
CA LYS A 339 29.98 5.26 41.61
C LYS A 339 29.06 6.45 41.85
N PRO A 340 28.87 6.91 43.11
CA PRO A 340 28.04 8.06 43.39
C PRO A 340 28.61 9.30 42.67
N ARG A 341 27.81 9.86 41.72
CA ARG A 341 28.15 11.14 41.09
C ARG A 341 28.11 12.23 42.14
N THR A 342 29.23 12.86 42.41
CA THR A 342 29.32 14.09 43.21
C THR A 342 28.48 15.17 42.55
N VAL A 343 27.41 15.59 43.22
CA VAL A 343 26.53 16.68 42.76
C VAL A 343 27.35 17.98 42.84
N LYS A 344 27.50 18.69 41.70
CA LYS A 344 28.11 20.01 41.69
C LYS A 344 27.12 21.01 42.30
N HIS A 345 27.62 21.88 43.19
CA HIS A 345 26.82 22.93 43.83
C HIS A 345 27.18 24.29 43.23
N ASP A 346 26.19 25.19 43.18
CA ASP A 346 26.40 26.59 42.75
C ASP A 346 27.16 27.38 43.83
N LYS A 347 27.46 28.66 43.52
CA LYS A 347 28.15 29.56 44.44
C LYS A 347 27.40 29.85 45.75
N HIS A 348 26.16 29.40 45.85
CA HIS A 348 25.26 29.57 47.00
C HIS A 348 24.97 28.22 47.70
N GLY A 349 25.69 27.14 47.33
CA GLY A 349 25.55 25.83 47.96
C GLY A 349 24.35 24.99 47.46
N ASN A 350 23.64 25.43 46.43
CA ASN A 350 22.49 24.68 45.88
C ASN A 350 22.98 23.64 44.85
N PRO A 351 22.43 22.44 44.84
CA PRO A 351 22.81 21.41 43.87
C PRO A 351 22.43 21.83 42.46
N ILE A 352 23.38 21.89 41.54
CA ILE A 352 23.17 22.11 40.11
C ILE A 352 22.80 20.75 39.49
N TYR A 353 21.52 20.55 39.25
CA TYR A 353 21.09 19.47 38.38
C TYR A 353 21.34 19.90 36.93
N PRO A 354 22.09 19.11 36.12
CA PRO A 354 22.19 19.40 34.71
C PRO A 354 20.75 19.44 34.14
N LYS A 355 20.41 20.49 33.39
CA LYS A 355 19.15 20.47 32.61
C LYS A 355 19.17 19.19 31.79
N LYS A 356 18.29 18.26 32.07
CA LYS A 356 18.04 17.11 31.20
C LYS A 356 17.76 17.67 29.83
N SER A 357 18.62 17.43 28.86
CA SER A 357 18.20 17.38 27.46
C SER A 357 16.97 16.46 27.44
N PRO A 358 15.92 16.75 26.66
CA PRO A 358 14.81 15.82 26.53
C PRO A 358 15.43 14.45 26.21
N GLY A 359 15.38 13.54 27.20
CA GLY A 359 15.98 12.21 27.06
C GLY A 359 15.23 11.50 25.96
N GLU A 360 15.94 10.67 25.23
CA GLU A 360 15.33 9.76 24.26
C GLU A 360 14.19 9.03 24.96
N GLU A 361 12.98 9.15 24.42
CA GLU A 361 11.78 8.53 24.97
C GLU A 361 11.74 7.08 24.52
N TYR A 362 11.74 6.15 25.48
CA TYR A 362 11.63 4.72 25.20
C TYR A 362 10.24 4.21 25.55
N LEU A 363 9.58 3.58 24.57
CA LEU A 363 8.32 2.86 24.76
C LEU A 363 8.57 1.35 24.77
N ILE A 364 8.29 0.70 25.90
CA ILE A 364 8.38 -0.77 25.99
C ILE A 364 6.98 -1.34 25.83
N VAL A 365 6.83 -2.25 24.90
CA VAL A 365 5.54 -2.85 24.53
C VAL A 365 5.59 -4.36 24.72
N ASP A 366 4.62 -4.89 25.48
CA ASP A 366 4.39 -6.32 25.58
C ASP A 366 3.52 -6.78 24.38
N GLY A 367 4.16 -7.47 23.45
CA GLY A 367 3.57 -7.84 22.17
C GLY A 367 2.38 -8.79 22.31
N TYR A 368 2.46 -9.78 23.19
CA TYR A 368 1.36 -10.72 23.35
C TYR A 368 0.15 -10.09 24.04
N ASN A 369 0.35 -9.21 25.01
CA ASN A 369 -0.76 -8.53 25.65
C ASN A 369 -1.53 -7.67 24.65
N ILE A 370 -0.85 -7.01 23.71
CA ILE A 370 -1.51 -6.22 22.67
C ILE A 370 -2.21 -7.13 21.64
N ILE A 371 -1.53 -8.19 21.15
CA ILE A 371 -2.13 -9.13 20.19
C ILE A 371 -3.45 -9.70 20.73
N PHE A 372 -3.51 -10.04 22.01
CA PHE A 372 -4.71 -10.61 22.59
C PHE A 372 -5.74 -9.56 23.06
N ALA A 373 -5.36 -8.29 23.17
CA ALA A 373 -6.25 -7.20 23.54
C ALA A 373 -6.95 -6.56 22.32
N TRP A 374 -6.28 -6.52 21.16
CA TRP A 374 -6.85 -5.94 19.95
C TRP A 374 -7.55 -7.02 19.13
N GLU A 375 -8.85 -6.82 18.84
CA GLU A 375 -9.68 -7.86 18.25
C GLU A 375 -9.12 -8.34 16.88
N ASP A 376 -8.68 -7.41 16.03
CA ASP A 376 -8.11 -7.72 14.71
C ASP A 376 -6.84 -8.59 14.80
N LEU A 377 -5.93 -8.24 15.71
CA LEU A 377 -4.70 -9.03 15.93
C LEU A 377 -5.00 -10.36 16.61
N LYS A 378 -6.00 -10.39 17.47
CA LYS A 378 -6.45 -11.61 18.15
C LYS A 378 -7.09 -12.62 17.17
N GLU A 379 -7.90 -12.14 16.24
CA GLU A 379 -8.43 -13.00 15.19
C GLU A 379 -7.30 -13.53 14.28
N LEU A 380 -6.38 -12.65 13.89
CA LEU A 380 -5.21 -13.04 13.11
C LEU A 380 -4.35 -14.07 13.86
N SER A 381 -4.19 -13.93 15.17
CA SER A 381 -3.42 -14.86 16.00
C SER A 381 -4.04 -16.27 16.10
N ARG A 382 -5.35 -16.40 15.89
CA ARG A 382 -6.03 -17.70 15.83
C ARG A 382 -5.70 -18.47 14.56
N ILE A 383 -5.37 -17.75 13.49
CA ILE A 383 -4.99 -18.32 12.20
C ILE A 383 -3.48 -18.60 12.21
N ASN A 384 -2.67 -17.59 12.53
CA ASN A 384 -1.23 -17.69 12.64
C ASN A 384 -0.69 -16.62 13.59
N ILE A 385 -0.03 -17.06 14.66
CA ILE A 385 0.53 -16.16 15.68
C ILE A 385 1.68 -15.30 15.13
N ASP A 386 2.45 -15.80 14.18
CA ASP A 386 3.57 -15.05 13.60
C ASP A 386 3.07 -13.94 12.67
N SER A 387 1.98 -14.16 11.94
CA SER A 387 1.30 -13.10 11.19
C SER A 387 0.76 -11.98 12.10
N ALA A 388 0.22 -12.34 13.27
CA ALA A 388 -0.21 -11.34 14.25
C ALA A 388 0.97 -10.56 14.84
N ARG A 389 2.12 -11.20 15.04
CA ARG A 389 3.36 -10.53 15.48
C ARG A 389 3.87 -9.54 14.44
N ASP A 390 3.84 -9.91 13.16
CA ASP A 390 4.32 -9.06 12.08
C ASP A 390 3.38 -7.87 11.86
N ALA A 391 2.07 -8.10 11.86
CA ALA A 391 1.09 -7.01 11.83
C ALA A 391 1.26 -6.03 13.02
N LEU A 392 1.53 -6.54 14.22
CA LEU A 392 1.83 -5.68 15.37
C LEU A 392 3.14 -4.88 15.19
N LYS A 393 4.20 -5.49 14.63
CA LYS A 393 5.46 -4.79 14.34
C LYS A 393 5.24 -3.64 13.37
N ASP A 394 4.42 -3.83 12.33
CA ASP A 394 4.13 -2.79 11.34
C ASP A 394 3.40 -1.61 11.98
N VAL A 395 2.33 -1.87 12.74
CA VAL A 395 1.59 -0.82 13.47
C VAL A 395 2.50 -0.06 14.44
N LEU A 396 3.38 -0.76 15.14
CA LEU A 396 4.31 -0.14 16.07
C LEU A 396 5.43 0.62 15.37
N SER A 397 5.86 0.20 14.19
CA SER A 397 6.82 0.95 13.36
C SER A 397 6.24 2.27 12.88
N ASP A 398 4.98 2.27 12.45
CA ASP A 398 4.27 3.49 12.08
C ASP A 398 4.11 4.43 13.28
N TYR A 399 3.74 3.89 14.44
CA TYR A 399 3.64 4.65 15.68
C TYR A 399 4.98 5.25 16.09
N GLN A 400 6.08 4.48 16.00
CA GLN A 400 7.43 4.95 16.29
C GLN A 400 7.81 6.11 15.37
N GLY A 401 7.53 6.00 14.07
CA GLY A 401 7.76 7.07 13.09
C GLY A 401 6.96 8.34 13.41
N TYR A 402 5.71 8.20 13.81
CA TYR A 402 4.86 9.33 14.19
C TYR A 402 5.31 10.01 15.48
N LYS A 403 5.66 9.24 16.51
CA LYS A 403 6.06 9.75 17.83
C LYS A 403 7.51 10.16 17.92
N GLY A 404 8.40 9.62 17.08
CA GLY A 404 9.84 9.84 17.15
C GLY A 404 10.47 9.27 18.43
N CYS A 405 9.88 8.23 19.02
CA CYS A 405 10.38 7.55 20.23
C CYS A 405 11.16 6.28 19.86
N HIS A 406 11.96 5.76 20.78
CA HIS A 406 12.56 4.44 20.68
C HIS A 406 11.59 3.38 21.18
N LEU A 407 11.19 2.45 20.32
CA LEU A 407 10.25 1.40 20.66
C LEU A 407 10.95 0.07 20.87
N LEU A 408 10.68 -0.57 21.99
CA LEU A 408 11.16 -1.90 22.32
C LEU A 408 9.96 -2.85 22.43
N LEU A 409 9.77 -3.70 21.42
CA LEU A 409 8.72 -4.72 21.41
C LEU A 409 9.27 -6.02 22.01
N VAL A 410 8.61 -6.52 23.06
CA VAL A 410 9.00 -7.73 23.76
C VAL A 410 7.92 -8.80 23.57
N PHE A 411 8.32 -9.98 23.16
CA PHE A 411 7.46 -11.17 23.16
C PHE A 411 7.97 -12.13 24.24
N ASP A 412 7.23 -12.23 25.35
CA ASP A 412 7.61 -13.12 26.44
C ASP A 412 7.35 -14.59 26.07
N ALA A 413 8.38 -15.42 26.23
CA ALA A 413 8.31 -16.85 25.93
C ALA A 413 7.83 -17.71 27.13
N TYR A 414 7.18 -17.09 28.11
CA TYR A 414 6.79 -17.68 29.42
C TYR A 414 6.01 -19.01 29.33
N LYS A 415 5.34 -19.32 28.22
CA LYS A 415 4.50 -20.51 28.06
C LYS A 415 5.15 -21.68 27.31
N VAL A 416 6.40 -21.58 26.90
CA VAL A 416 7.09 -22.68 26.22
C VAL A 416 7.75 -23.59 27.26
N LYS A 417 7.20 -24.80 27.45
CA LYS A 417 7.81 -25.82 28.33
C LYS A 417 9.24 -26.10 27.89
N GLY A 418 10.21 -25.85 28.78
CA GLY A 418 11.63 -26.11 28.55
C GLY A 418 12.48 -24.89 28.22
N ASN A 419 11.93 -23.69 28.19
CA ASN A 419 12.70 -22.46 28.02
C ASN A 419 13.00 -21.83 29.38
N ALA A 420 14.25 -21.86 29.80
CA ALA A 420 14.71 -21.35 31.10
C ALA A 420 14.92 -19.83 31.11
N GLY A 421 14.23 -19.08 30.26
CA GLY A 421 14.27 -17.61 30.19
C GLY A 421 15.71 -17.07 30.28
N LYS A 422 16.24 -16.50 29.22
CA LYS A 422 17.53 -15.76 29.28
C LYS A 422 17.24 -14.26 29.32
#